data_22411bb9938eb31232965f83d4b1f56d
#
_entry.id   22411bb9938eb31232965f83d4b1f56d
#
_cell.length_a   1.000
_cell.length_b   1.000
_cell.length_c   1.000
_cell.angle_alpha   90.00
_cell.angle_beta   90.00
_cell.angle_gamma   90.00
#
_symmetry.space_group_name_H-M   'P 1'
#
loop_
_entity.id
_entity.type
_entity.pdbx_description
1 polymer ?
#
loop_
_entity_poly.entity_id
_entity_poly.type
_entity_poly.pdbx_seq_one_letter_code
_entity_poly.pdbx_strand_id
1 'polypeptide(L)'
;ERAALFRDRLNSVRGMMERQQVAGGSLGSADLIGVAVEGTDANAQVFQVRDGILAERQSFYLENQAEREPAEVAEEFIGQYYSASPSMPKTIIVGPYLRDRTELLSQALSERRGSPVEVRAAERGDKRTLRELAERNAKLALDQDKLRREHRRARRVESLSSLQQALGMEELPVRIE
;
A
#
# COMPACT_ATOMS: atom_id res chain seq x y z
N GLU A 1 -18.42 -22.78 12.06
CA GLU A 1 -18.81 -21.61 11.23
C GLU A 1 -19.15 -20.37 12.05
N ARG A 2 -20.02 -20.43 13.08
CA ARG A 2 -20.34 -19.28 13.94
C ARG A 2 -19.12 -18.70 14.66
N ALA A 3 -18.18 -19.52 15.15
CA ALA A 3 -16.98 -19.08 15.83
C ALA A 3 -16.00 -18.30 14.92
N ALA A 4 -15.93 -18.66 13.64
CA ALA A 4 -15.15 -17.92 12.64
C ALA A 4 -15.76 -16.54 12.37
N LEU A 5 -17.07 -16.47 12.17
CA LEU A 5 -17.81 -15.20 11.99
C LEU A 5 -17.68 -14.24 13.20
N PHE A 6 -17.70 -14.78 14.43
CA PHE A 6 -17.47 -13.98 15.64
C PHE A 6 -16.04 -13.50 15.74
N ARG A 7 -15.05 -14.33 15.36
CA ARG A 7 -13.63 -13.94 15.35
C ARG A 7 -13.36 -12.84 14.33
N ASP A 8 -13.95 -12.94 13.14
CA ASP A 8 -13.80 -11.94 12.08
C ASP A 8 -14.47 -10.61 12.46
N ARG A 9 -15.65 -10.66 13.11
CA ARG A 9 -16.29 -9.48 13.69
C ARG A 9 -15.49 -8.86 14.82
N LEU A 10 -14.93 -9.67 15.74
CA LEU A 10 -14.07 -9.21 16.83
C LEU A 10 -12.78 -8.56 16.29
N ASN A 11 -12.17 -9.15 15.26
CA ASN A 11 -11.00 -8.58 14.60
C ASN A 11 -11.34 -7.28 13.84
N SER A 12 -12.52 -7.20 13.24
CA SER A 12 -13.02 -5.95 12.62
C SER A 12 -13.28 -4.86 13.64
N VAL A 13 -13.90 -5.20 14.78
CA VAL A 13 -14.15 -4.26 15.90
C VAL A 13 -12.85 -3.84 16.58
N ARG A 14 -11.94 -4.78 16.85
CA ARG A 14 -10.58 -4.46 17.35
C ARG A 14 -9.82 -3.57 16.39
N GLY A 15 -9.85 -3.84 15.08
CA GLY A 15 -9.26 -2.97 14.08
C GLY A 15 -9.94 -1.60 13.99
N MET A 16 -11.21 -1.46 14.37
CA MET A 16 -11.88 -0.15 14.53
C MET A 16 -11.46 0.56 15.81
N MET A 17 -11.33 -0.14 16.94
CA MET A 17 -10.89 0.43 18.22
C MET A 17 -9.40 0.79 18.19
N GLU A 18 -8.55 -0.01 17.57
CA GLU A 18 -7.14 0.33 17.34
C GLU A 18 -6.98 1.55 16.43
N ARG A 19 -7.90 1.76 15.48
CA ARG A 19 -7.94 2.98 14.64
C ARG A 19 -8.19 4.25 15.43
N GLN A 20 -8.93 4.20 16.55
CA GLN A 20 -9.18 5.36 17.40
C GLN A 20 -8.07 5.62 18.43
N GLN A 21 -7.31 4.61 18.86
CA GLN A 21 -6.30 4.73 19.92
C GLN A 21 -4.86 4.91 19.43
N VAL A 22 -4.55 4.58 18.17
CA VAL A 22 -3.16 4.54 17.67
C VAL A 22 -2.59 5.92 17.37
N ALA A 23 -3.43 6.93 17.20
CA ALA A 23 -3.01 8.30 16.99
C ALA A 23 -3.18 9.13 18.28
N GLY A 24 -2.60 8.69 19.39
CA GLY A 24 -2.55 9.52 20.59
C GLY A 24 -2.11 10.93 20.22
N GLY A 25 -2.94 11.93 20.47
CA GLY A 25 -2.95 13.36 20.05
C GLY A 25 -1.65 14.08 19.62
N SER A 26 -0.52 13.38 19.55
CA SER A 26 0.80 13.94 19.20
C SER A 26 1.06 14.05 17.70
N LEU A 27 0.23 13.42 16.84
CA LEU A 27 0.50 13.36 15.40
C LEU A 27 -0.07 14.54 14.59
N GLY A 28 -1.12 15.22 15.11
CA GLY A 28 -1.80 16.26 14.33
C GLY A 28 -2.37 15.71 13.03
N SER A 29 -2.19 16.46 11.93
CA SER A 29 -2.58 16.02 10.58
C SER A 29 -1.34 15.61 9.79
N ALA A 30 -1.26 14.34 9.40
CA ALA A 30 -0.14 13.75 8.65
C ALA A 30 -0.60 12.59 7.76
N ASP A 31 0.12 12.33 6.69
CA ASP A 31 -0.02 11.09 5.92
C ASP A 31 1.18 10.18 6.23
N LEU A 32 0.92 8.89 6.43
CA LEU A 32 1.95 7.89 6.64
C LEU A 32 1.96 6.94 5.44
N ILE A 33 3.13 6.78 4.84
CA ILE A 33 3.30 5.97 3.63
C ILE A 33 4.19 4.79 3.95
N GLY A 34 3.65 3.59 3.78
CA GLY A 34 4.38 2.33 3.87
C GLY A 34 4.42 1.64 2.52
N VAL A 35 5.59 1.18 2.11
CA VAL A 35 5.79 0.45 0.84
C VAL A 35 6.39 -0.91 1.13
N ALA A 36 5.90 -1.92 0.43
CA ALA A 36 6.48 -3.25 0.35
C ALA A 36 6.79 -3.58 -1.10
N VAL A 37 7.96 -4.15 -1.34
CA VAL A 37 8.44 -4.55 -2.67
C VAL A 37 8.87 -6.01 -2.61
N GLU A 38 8.52 -6.78 -3.63
CA GLU A 38 8.98 -8.16 -3.79
C GLU A 38 9.04 -8.53 -5.27
N GLY A 39 10.26 -8.54 -5.83
CA GLY A 39 10.52 -8.74 -7.26
C GLY A 39 9.81 -7.70 -8.11
N THR A 40 8.99 -8.16 -9.04
CA THR A 40 8.24 -7.32 -9.99
C THR A 40 6.96 -6.72 -9.43
N ASP A 41 6.63 -6.98 -8.17
CA ASP A 41 5.40 -6.54 -7.52
C ASP A 41 5.70 -5.62 -6.33
N ALA A 42 4.87 -4.60 -6.14
CA ALA A 42 4.93 -3.75 -4.96
C ALA A 42 3.53 -3.34 -4.51
N ASN A 43 3.41 -2.92 -3.24
CA ASN A 43 2.21 -2.32 -2.71
C ASN A 43 2.57 -1.11 -1.86
N ALA A 44 1.81 -0.03 -2.01
CA ALA A 44 1.89 1.14 -1.17
C ALA A 44 0.61 1.30 -0.35
N GLN A 45 0.75 1.64 0.91
CA GLN A 45 -0.34 2.00 1.82
C GLN A 45 -0.20 3.47 2.21
N VAL A 46 -1.28 4.21 2.11
CA VAL A 46 -1.38 5.58 2.61
C VAL A 46 -2.37 5.62 3.76
N PHE A 47 -1.89 6.00 4.93
CA PHE A 47 -2.71 6.21 6.11
C PHE A 47 -2.84 7.71 6.34
N GLN A 48 -4.03 8.24 6.16
CA GLN A 48 -4.31 9.65 6.40
C GLN A 48 -4.74 9.86 7.85
N VAL A 49 -3.92 10.55 8.61
CA VAL A 49 -4.25 10.99 9.98
C VAL A 49 -4.70 12.45 9.91
N ARG A 50 -5.82 12.75 10.54
CA ARG A 50 -6.35 14.10 10.67
C ARG A 50 -6.72 14.32 12.14
N ASP A 51 -6.17 15.37 12.73
CA ASP A 51 -6.37 15.72 14.15
C ASP A 51 -6.11 14.54 15.11
N GLY A 52 -5.05 13.77 14.81
CA GLY A 52 -4.67 12.61 15.62
C GLY A 52 -5.53 11.35 15.40
N ILE A 53 -6.49 11.38 14.48
CA ILE A 53 -7.38 10.25 14.17
C ILE A 53 -7.04 9.70 12.78
N LEU A 54 -6.97 8.37 12.64
CA LEU A 54 -6.84 7.72 11.34
C LEU A 54 -8.15 7.89 10.56
N ALA A 55 -8.17 8.84 9.64
CA ALA A 55 -9.34 9.20 8.85
C ALA A 55 -9.56 8.24 7.67
N GLU A 56 -8.49 7.89 6.96
CA GLU A 56 -8.58 7.06 5.75
C GLU A 56 -7.35 6.15 5.62
N ARG A 57 -7.57 5.02 4.96
CA ARG A 57 -6.52 4.08 4.55
C ARG A 57 -6.73 3.69 3.09
N GLN A 58 -5.71 3.93 2.29
CA GLN A 58 -5.71 3.59 0.86
C GLN A 58 -4.61 2.57 0.58
N SER A 59 -4.88 1.64 -0.36
CA SER A 59 -3.94 0.60 -0.79
C SER A 59 -3.77 0.65 -2.30
N PHE A 60 -2.52 0.66 -2.75
CA PHE A 60 -2.16 0.75 -4.16
C PHE A 60 -1.26 -0.41 -4.53
N TYR A 61 -1.68 -1.21 -5.50
CA TYR A 61 -0.81 -2.16 -6.14
C TYR A 61 0.05 -1.43 -7.18
N LEU A 62 1.34 -1.75 -7.22
CA LEU A 62 2.32 -1.14 -8.10
C LEU A 62 3.07 -2.23 -8.88
N GLU A 63 3.31 -2.01 -10.16
CA GLU A 63 4.17 -2.85 -10.97
C GLU A 63 5.61 -2.36 -10.85
N ASN A 64 6.52 -3.27 -10.48
CA ASN A 64 7.94 -3.00 -10.32
C ASN A 64 8.76 -3.80 -11.35
N GLN A 65 8.41 -3.69 -12.63
CA GLN A 65 9.03 -4.50 -13.71
C GLN A 65 10.56 -4.36 -13.78
N ALA A 66 11.11 -3.24 -13.31
CA ALA A 66 12.56 -3.00 -13.25
C ALA A 66 13.20 -3.53 -11.95
N GLU A 67 12.46 -4.23 -11.09
CA GLU A 67 12.93 -4.76 -9.80
C GLU A 67 13.65 -3.71 -8.95
N ARG A 68 13.13 -2.48 -8.94
CA ARG A 68 13.72 -1.35 -8.21
C ARG A 68 13.60 -1.55 -6.71
N GLU A 69 14.52 -0.92 -5.99
CA GLU A 69 14.56 -0.93 -4.53
C GLU A 69 13.37 -0.18 -3.90
N PRO A 70 12.99 -0.51 -2.66
CA PRO A 70 11.86 0.13 -1.98
C PRO A 70 11.93 1.66 -1.94
N ALA A 71 13.14 2.24 -1.87
CA ALA A 71 13.32 3.68 -1.86
C ALA A 71 12.88 4.34 -3.18
N GLU A 72 13.23 3.72 -4.31
CA GLU A 72 12.91 4.25 -5.63
C GLU A 72 11.41 4.12 -5.94
N VAL A 73 10.83 2.96 -5.59
CA VAL A 73 9.40 2.72 -5.73
C VAL A 73 8.59 3.69 -4.89
N ALA A 74 9.02 3.92 -3.64
CA ALA A 74 8.34 4.83 -2.73
C ALA A 74 8.43 6.30 -3.19
N GLU A 75 9.60 6.73 -3.67
CA GLU A 75 9.80 8.08 -4.20
C GLU A 75 8.89 8.35 -5.40
N GLU A 76 8.87 7.45 -6.37
CA GLU A 76 8.00 7.56 -7.54
C GLU A 76 6.52 7.55 -7.15
N PHE A 77 6.12 6.63 -6.28
CA PHE A 77 4.75 6.56 -5.78
C PHE A 77 4.33 7.87 -5.10
N ILE A 78 5.16 8.44 -4.22
CA ILE A 78 4.88 9.71 -3.54
C ILE A 78 4.68 10.83 -4.55
N GLY A 79 5.56 10.92 -5.55
CA GLY A 79 5.45 11.90 -6.63
C GLY A 79 4.14 11.78 -7.40
N GLN A 80 3.77 10.58 -7.80
CA GLN A 80 2.54 10.30 -8.53
C GLN A 80 1.29 10.52 -7.66
N TYR A 81 1.28 10.02 -6.43
CA TYR A 81 0.16 10.13 -5.51
C TYR A 81 -0.21 11.59 -5.25
N TYR A 82 0.76 12.41 -4.87
CA TYR A 82 0.51 13.84 -4.62
C TYR A 82 0.36 14.67 -5.90
N SER A 83 0.65 14.09 -7.06
CA SER A 83 0.32 14.74 -8.33
C SER A 83 -1.17 14.72 -8.64
N ALA A 84 -1.84 13.67 -8.22
CA ALA A 84 -3.28 13.47 -8.44
C ALA A 84 -4.14 13.81 -7.21
N SER A 85 -3.54 13.96 -6.03
CA SER A 85 -4.27 14.21 -4.78
C SER A 85 -4.75 15.66 -4.68
N PRO A 86 -6.03 15.89 -4.35
CA PRO A 86 -6.58 17.24 -4.18
C PRO A 86 -6.09 17.94 -2.91
N SER A 87 -5.56 17.20 -1.94
CA SER A 87 -5.06 17.74 -0.69
C SER A 87 -3.75 17.07 -0.29
N MET A 88 -2.82 17.88 0.22
CA MET A 88 -1.53 17.42 0.72
C MET A 88 -1.34 17.92 2.15
N PRO A 89 -1.01 17.07 3.14
CA PRO A 89 -0.78 17.49 4.51
C PRO A 89 0.54 18.27 4.64
N LYS A 90 0.73 18.91 5.80
CA LYS A 90 2.01 19.57 6.11
C LYS A 90 3.12 18.57 6.44
N THR A 91 2.77 17.38 6.91
CA THR A 91 3.72 16.36 7.33
C THR A 91 3.42 15.04 6.62
N ILE A 92 4.46 14.44 6.05
CA ILE A 92 4.41 13.12 5.43
C ILE A 92 5.45 12.24 6.13
N ILE A 93 5.02 11.09 6.61
CA ILE A 93 5.86 10.15 7.35
C ILE A 93 6.15 8.95 6.45
N VAL A 94 7.42 8.64 6.30
CA VAL A 94 7.91 7.58 5.40
C VAL A 94 8.83 6.60 6.12
N GLY A 95 9.17 5.51 5.46
CA GLY A 95 10.12 4.52 5.95
C GLY A 95 11.57 5.01 5.97
N PRO A 96 12.44 4.36 6.79
CA PRO A 96 13.85 4.74 6.90
C PRO A 96 14.64 4.55 5.61
N TYR A 97 14.12 3.76 4.67
CA TYR A 97 14.70 3.59 3.32
C TYR A 97 14.67 4.87 2.49
N LEU A 98 13.87 5.89 2.86
CA LEU A 98 13.82 7.20 2.22
C LEU A 98 14.60 8.29 2.98
N ARG A 99 15.34 7.96 4.04
CA ARG A 99 16.02 8.96 4.91
C ARG A 99 16.82 9.97 4.11
N ASP A 100 17.66 9.51 3.21
CA ASP A 100 18.58 10.37 2.43
C ASP A 100 17.86 11.17 1.33
N ARG A 101 16.56 10.89 1.11
CA ARG A 101 15.72 11.54 0.09
C ARG A 101 14.66 12.47 0.69
N THR A 102 14.54 12.53 2.02
CA THR A 102 13.50 13.32 2.71
C THR A 102 13.56 14.80 2.43
N GLU A 103 14.76 15.37 2.32
CA GLU A 103 14.96 16.80 2.04
C GLU A 103 14.53 17.15 0.62
N LEU A 104 14.96 16.38 -0.38
CA LEU A 104 14.59 16.55 -1.78
C LEU A 104 13.06 16.42 -1.97
N LEU A 105 12.46 15.39 -1.37
CA LEU A 105 11.01 15.20 -1.40
C LEU A 105 10.26 16.34 -0.73
N SER A 106 10.76 16.84 0.41
CA SER A 106 10.16 17.98 1.12
C SER A 106 10.15 19.23 0.26
N GLN A 107 11.26 19.51 -0.44
CA GLN A 107 11.36 20.64 -1.34
C GLN A 107 10.39 20.51 -2.51
N ALA A 108 10.42 19.40 -3.25
CA ALA A 108 9.56 19.16 -4.41
C ALA A 108 8.07 19.23 -4.05
N LEU A 109 7.68 18.65 -2.92
CA LEU A 109 6.29 18.66 -2.47
C LEU A 109 5.87 20.04 -1.95
N SER A 110 6.77 20.80 -1.34
CA SER A 110 6.49 22.17 -0.90
C SER A 110 6.27 23.12 -2.08
N GLU A 111 7.09 23.02 -3.11
CA GLU A 111 6.92 23.77 -4.36
C GLU A 111 5.56 23.47 -5.00
N ARG A 112 5.21 22.17 -5.07
CA ARG A 112 3.93 21.73 -5.63
C ARG A 112 2.72 22.19 -4.83
N ARG A 113 2.82 22.13 -3.50
CA ARG A 113 1.74 22.56 -2.58
C ARG A 113 1.59 24.07 -2.52
N GLY A 114 2.64 24.84 -2.84
CA GLY A 114 2.70 26.29 -2.63
C GLY A 114 2.85 26.69 -1.16
N SER A 115 3.21 25.74 -0.30
CA SER A 115 3.44 25.96 1.14
C SER A 115 4.26 24.81 1.74
N PRO A 116 4.96 25.03 2.88
CA PRO A 116 5.88 24.04 3.42
C PRO A 116 5.25 22.65 3.65
N VAL A 117 5.96 21.63 3.17
CA VAL A 117 5.68 20.20 3.42
C VAL A 117 6.96 19.60 4.00
N GLU A 118 6.80 18.85 5.07
CA GLU A 118 7.89 18.17 5.73
C GLU A 118 7.75 16.66 5.57
N VAL A 119 8.71 16.03 4.88
CA VAL A 119 8.83 14.57 4.79
C VAL A 119 9.79 14.10 5.87
N ARG A 120 9.37 13.15 6.69
CA ARG A 120 10.15 12.62 7.82
C ARG A 120 10.26 11.10 7.77
N ALA A 121 11.44 10.57 7.88
CA ALA A 121 11.65 9.16 8.18
C ALA A 121 11.44 8.92 9.69
N ALA A 122 10.32 8.27 10.07
CA ALA A 122 9.99 8.06 11.47
C ALA A 122 10.69 6.83 12.04
N GLU A 123 11.51 7.01 13.08
CA GLU A 123 12.30 5.96 13.72
C GLU A 123 11.91 5.69 15.16
N ARG A 124 11.11 6.56 15.79
CA ARG A 124 10.77 6.47 17.22
C ARG A 124 9.33 6.88 17.48
N GLY A 125 8.76 6.37 18.59
CA GLY A 125 7.45 6.76 19.11
C GLY A 125 6.28 6.32 18.24
N ASP A 126 5.12 6.94 18.45
CA ASP A 126 3.85 6.61 17.79
C ASP A 126 3.92 6.68 16.27
N LYS A 127 4.70 7.62 15.74
CA LYS A 127 4.93 7.78 14.29
C LYS A 127 5.59 6.53 13.69
N ARG A 128 6.57 5.95 14.38
CA ARG A 128 7.19 4.70 13.99
C ARG A 128 6.19 3.56 13.99
N THR A 129 5.41 3.42 15.07
CA THR A 129 4.42 2.33 15.20
C THR A 129 3.40 2.35 14.08
N LEU A 130 2.87 3.54 13.74
CA LEU A 130 1.92 3.71 12.64
C LEU A 130 2.54 3.44 11.27
N ARG A 131 3.77 3.90 11.05
CA ARG A 131 4.52 3.63 9.83
C ARG A 131 4.75 2.12 9.66
N GLU A 132 5.21 1.43 10.72
CA GLU A 132 5.39 -0.03 10.70
C GLU A 132 4.07 -0.76 10.44
N LEU A 133 2.95 -0.22 10.93
CA LEU A 133 1.64 -0.76 10.60
C LEU A 133 1.31 -0.59 9.11
N ALA A 134 1.60 0.57 8.52
CA ALA A 134 1.40 0.79 7.10
C ALA A 134 2.27 -0.16 6.25
N GLU A 135 3.54 -0.34 6.60
CA GLU A 135 4.46 -1.27 5.93
C GLU A 135 4.00 -2.73 6.05
N ARG A 136 3.57 -3.16 7.23
CA ARG A 136 2.99 -4.50 7.41
C ARG A 136 1.73 -4.71 6.58
N ASN A 137 0.87 -3.69 6.51
CA ASN A 137 -0.32 -3.77 5.66
C ASN A 137 0.04 -3.81 4.16
N ALA A 138 1.07 -3.06 3.75
CA ALA A 138 1.58 -3.13 2.38
C ALA A 138 2.07 -4.55 2.05
N LYS A 139 2.83 -5.17 2.95
CA LYS A 139 3.30 -6.56 2.78
C LYS A 139 2.15 -7.55 2.70
N LEU A 140 1.18 -7.46 3.62
CA LEU A 140 0.01 -8.34 3.63
C LEU A 140 -0.84 -8.19 2.37
N ALA A 141 -1.04 -6.95 1.88
CA ALA A 141 -1.77 -6.70 0.65
C ALA A 141 -1.03 -7.30 -0.55
N LEU A 142 0.30 -7.16 -0.61
CA LEU A 142 1.13 -7.74 -1.65
C LEU A 142 1.03 -9.27 -1.68
N ASP A 143 1.13 -9.92 -0.52
CA ASP A 143 0.98 -11.37 -0.39
C ASP A 143 -0.41 -11.85 -0.85
N GLN A 144 -1.47 -11.13 -0.49
CA GLN A 144 -2.84 -11.43 -0.92
C GLN A 144 -3.03 -11.26 -2.43
N ASP A 145 -2.45 -10.23 -3.01
CA ASP A 145 -2.55 -9.97 -4.45
C ASP A 145 -1.81 -11.04 -5.27
N LYS A 146 -0.65 -11.51 -4.78
CA LYS A 146 0.06 -12.65 -5.38
C LYS A 146 -0.81 -13.91 -5.39
N LEU A 147 -1.35 -14.29 -4.24
CA LEU A 147 -2.26 -15.44 -4.15
C LEU A 147 -3.46 -15.33 -5.10
N ARG A 148 -4.08 -14.15 -5.16
CA ARG A 148 -5.20 -13.90 -6.09
C ARG A 148 -4.81 -14.03 -7.57
N ARG A 149 -3.57 -13.64 -7.93
CA ARG A 149 -3.05 -13.79 -9.29
C ARG A 149 -2.77 -15.23 -9.63
N GLU A 150 -2.13 -15.97 -8.71
CA GLU A 150 -1.88 -17.40 -8.87
C GLU A 150 -3.18 -18.18 -9.07
N HIS A 151 -4.20 -17.92 -8.24
CA HIS A 151 -5.51 -18.54 -8.39
C HIS A 151 -6.20 -18.17 -9.71
N ARG A 152 -6.11 -16.90 -10.15
CA ARG A 152 -6.66 -16.48 -11.45
C ARG A 152 -5.94 -17.16 -12.61
N ARG A 153 -4.61 -17.27 -12.52
CA ARG A 153 -3.80 -17.95 -13.53
C ARG A 153 -4.16 -19.46 -13.60
N ALA A 154 -4.24 -20.12 -12.47
CA ALA A 154 -4.62 -21.52 -12.39
C ALA A 154 -6.03 -21.77 -13.01
N ARG A 155 -7.03 -20.97 -12.63
CA ARG A 155 -8.37 -21.04 -13.21
C ARG A 155 -8.40 -20.79 -14.70
N ARG A 156 -7.58 -19.84 -15.20
CA ARG A 156 -7.48 -19.60 -16.65
C ARG A 156 -6.93 -20.80 -17.38
N VAL A 157 -5.85 -21.42 -16.86
CA VAL A 157 -5.26 -22.63 -17.45
C VAL A 157 -6.26 -23.77 -17.45
N GLU A 158 -6.98 -24.00 -16.35
CA GLU A 158 -8.02 -25.03 -16.23
C GLU A 158 -9.16 -24.79 -17.24
N SER A 159 -9.63 -23.53 -17.35
CA SER A 159 -10.67 -23.18 -18.34
C SER A 159 -10.21 -23.39 -19.77
N LEU A 160 -8.98 -23.03 -20.11
CA LEU A 160 -8.40 -23.24 -21.43
C LEU A 160 -8.22 -24.74 -21.74
N SER A 161 -7.79 -25.53 -20.77
CA SER A 161 -7.67 -26.99 -20.91
C SER A 161 -9.02 -27.65 -21.13
N SER A 162 -10.05 -27.21 -20.38
CA SER A 162 -11.42 -27.69 -20.55
C SER A 162 -11.98 -27.36 -21.93
N LEU A 163 -11.71 -26.15 -22.43
CA LEU A 163 -12.10 -25.71 -23.77
C LEU A 163 -11.37 -26.52 -24.85
N GLN A 164 -10.07 -26.72 -24.69
CA GLN A 164 -9.27 -27.57 -25.57
C GLN A 164 -9.85 -28.97 -25.72
N GLN A 165 -10.19 -29.60 -24.60
CA GLN A 165 -10.81 -30.94 -24.59
C GLN A 165 -12.18 -30.93 -25.26
N ALA A 166 -13.02 -29.94 -24.96
CA ALA A 166 -14.37 -29.84 -25.53
C ALA A 166 -14.36 -29.63 -27.05
N LEU A 167 -13.34 -28.95 -27.57
CA LEU A 167 -13.19 -28.67 -29.01
C LEU A 167 -12.31 -29.68 -29.75
N GLY A 168 -11.72 -30.68 -29.04
CA GLY A 168 -10.80 -31.67 -29.64
C GLY A 168 -9.54 -31.08 -30.23
N MET A 169 -9.05 -29.96 -29.66
CA MET A 169 -7.86 -29.27 -30.13
C MET A 169 -6.58 -29.96 -29.65
N GLU A 170 -5.56 -30.08 -30.49
CA GLU A 170 -4.27 -30.66 -30.09
C GLU A 170 -3.44 -29.71 -29.23
N GLU A 171 -3.59 -28.39 -29.42
CA GLU A 171 -2.86 -27.36 -28.67
C GLU A 171 -3.81 -26.42 -27.95
N LEU A 172 -3.31 -25.79 -26.87
CA LEU A 172 -4.05 -24.77 -26.13
C LEU A 172 -4.26 -23.52 -27.02
N PRO A 173 -5.48 -22.95 -27.04
CA PRO A 173 -5.72 -21.73 -27.81
C PRO A 173 -4.94 -20.55 -27.20
N VAL A 174 -4.01 -20.01 -27.98
CA VAL A 174 -3.15 -18.87 -27.55
C VAL A 174 -3.87 -17.54 -27.78
N ARG A 175 -4.85 -17.49 -28.70
CA ARG A 175 -5.63 -16.29 -29.05
C ARG A 175 -7.06 -16.68 -29.39
N ILE A 176 -8.01 -15.95 -28.85
CA ILE A 176 -9.44 -16.04 -29.20
C ILE A 176 -9.80 -14.70 -29.83
N GLU A 177 -10.19 -14.71 -31.09
CA GLU A 177 -10.71 -13.54 -31.83
C GLU A 177 -12.23 -13.55 -31.82
#